data_0cf5c1e06ff5140409456dd959b17ade
#
_entry.id   0cf5c1e06ff5140409456dd959b17ade
#
_cell.length_a   1.000
_cell.length_b   1.000
_cell.length_c   1.000
_cell.angle_alpha   90.00
_cell.angle_beta   90.00
_cell.angle_gamma   90.00
#
_symmetry.space_group_name_H-M   'P 1'
#
loop_
_entity.id
_entity.type
_entity.pdbx_description
1 polymer ?
#
loop_
_entity_poly.entity_id
_entity_poly.type
_entity_poly.pdbx_seq_one_letter_code
_entity_poly.pdbx_strand_id
1 'polypeptide(L)'
;MARFEPITGRYIYLTVQGIEYRIYYEESGKGIPIICQHAGGSQTLEWRFMLNDPEIISKYRVISADLPYHGKSLPPESEEWWKQEYKLTKSFFIDFQLELSRALGLERPIYIGQNSAGFLALDLALEKPDDFRAVIGVNTAIKGGPATLEKYYHPYIGNDYKRATSLYFCAPFSPEKLRRADSWCAMLCAPPVTKGDLNYYFKEHDLTGQTEKIDTKRCEVYLLTGEYDPTSSIEDTIALAKEIKGAKFTAMKGLSHCGMPENPQLFKTYLMPILDEITKLHPK
;
A
#
# COMPACT_ATOMS: atom_id res chain seq x y z
N MET A 1 -9.42 8.11 -32.11
CA MET A 1 -8.39 7.07 -32.22
C MET A 1 -8.30 6.32 -30.88
N ALA A 2 -8.15 5.00 -30.90
CA ALA A 2 -7.86 4.21 -29.71
C ALA A 2 -6.49 4.60 -29.15
N ARG A 3 -6.36 4.58 -27.81
CA ARG A 3 -5.11 4.84 -27.10
C ARG A 3 -4.83 3.65 -26.16
N PHE A 4 -3.61 3.19 -26.15
CA PHE A 4 -3.14 2.14 -25.23
C PHE A 4 -2.42 2.77 -24.04
N GLU A 5 -2.56 2.16 -22.88
CA GLU A 5 -1.76 2.43 -21.70
C GLU A 5 -0.54 1.50 -21.67
N PRO A 6 0.59 1.93 -21.05
CA PRO A 6 1.81 1.12 -21.00
C PRO A 6 1.73 -0.06 -20.02
N ILE A 7 0.62 -0.19 -19.29
CA ILE A 7 0.41 -1.16 -18.23
C ILE A 7 0.25 -2.57 -18.80
N THR A 8 0.98 -3.53 -18.25
CA THR A 8 0.85 -4.95 -18.58
C THR A 8 0.35 -5.71 -17.35
N GLY A 9 -0.83 -6.32 -17.46
CA GLY A 9 -1.40 -7.19 -16.42
C GLY A 9 -1.07 -8.65 -16.68
N ARG A 10 -0.69 -9.39 -15.63
CA ARG A 10 -0.33 -10.81 -15.69
C ARG A 10 -0.79 -11.55 -14.45
N TYR A 11 -0.76 -12.88 -14.53
CA TYR A 11 -0.91 -13.77 -13.38
C TYR A 11 0.40 -14.48 -13.07
N ILE A 12 0.67 -14.62 -11.78
CA ILE A 12 1.80 -15.38 -11.26
C ILE A 12 1.31 -16.30 -10.14
N TYR A 13 1.91 -17.48 -10.01
CA TYR A 13 1.65 -18.36 -8.87
C TYR A 13 2.72 -18.15 -7.82
N LEU A 14 2.31 -17.80 -6.61
CA LEU A 14 3.18 -17.59 -5.45
C LEU A 14 2.84 -18.59 -4.37
N THR A 15 3.84 -19.27 -3.83
CA THR A 15 3.67 -20.10 -2.63
C THR A 15 4.01 -19.28 -1.41
N VAL A 16 3.00 -18.91 -0.62
CA VAL A 16 3.17 -18.15 0.61
C VAL A 16 2.74 -19.02 1.78
N GLN A 17 3.65 -19.25 2.74
CA GLN A 17 3.41 -20.10 3.92
C GLN A 17 2.89 -21.51 3.56
N GLY A 18 3.41 -22.09 2.46
CA GLY A 18 3.06 -23.44 2.00
C GLY A 18 1.78 -23.55 1.18
N ILE A 19 1.06 -22.46 0.97
CA ILE A 19 -0.16 -22.39 0.17
C ILE A 19 0.13 -21.67 -1.14
N GLU A 20 -0.30 -22.25 -2.26
CA GLU A 20 -0.18 -21.65 -3.58
C GLU A 20 -1.36 -20.71 -3.86
N TYR A 21 -1.05 -19.50 -4.31
CA TYR A 21 -2.00 -18.46 -4.68
C TYR A 21 -1.79 -18.02 -6.13
N ARG A 22 -2.87 -17.89 -6.88
CA ARG A 22 -2.89 -17.29 -8.21
C ARG A 22 -3.08 -15.79 -8.08
N ILE A 23 -1.98 -15.03 -8.22
CA ILE A 23 -1.92 -13.59 -7.99
C ILE A 23 -1.96 -12.84 -9.31
N TYR A 24 -2.83 -11.85 -9.40
CA TYR A 24 -2.80 -10.86 -10.47
C TYR A 24 -1.89 -9.70 -10.09
N TYR A 25 -1.08 -9.25 -11.02
CA TYR A 25 -0.28 -8.05 -10.86
C TYR A 25 -0.23 -7.24 -12.14
N GLU A 26 0.03 -5.96 -12.01
CA GLU A 26 0.26 -5.02 -13.09
C GLU A 26 1.66 -4.45 -12.98
N GLU A 27 2.32 -4.29 -14.12
CA GLU A 27 3.64 -3.67 -14.18
C GLU A 27 3.78 -2.72 -15.35
N SER A 28 4.64 -1.72 -15.19
CA SER A 28 4.97 -0.75 -16.23
C SER A 28 6.36 -0.17 -16.01
N GLY A 29 7.01 0.26 -17.09
CA GLY A 29 8.32 0.90 -17.04
C GLY A 29 9.50 -0.08 -16.91
N LYS A 30 10.68 0.50 -16.72
CA LYS A 30 11.95 -0.21 -16.54
C LYS A 30 12.87 0.57 -15.61
N GLY A 31 13.75 -0.11 -14.92
CA GLY A 31 14.74 0.51 -14.04
C GLY A 31 14.64 0.02 -12.61
N ILE A 32 14.84 0.91 -11.63
CA ILE A 32 14.77 0.55 -10.22
C ILE A 32 13.35 0.04 -9.91
N PRO A 33 13.20 -1.17 -9.34
CA PRO A 33 11.88 -1.70 -9.05
C PRO A 33 11.20 -0.97 -7.88
N ILE A 34 9.90 -0.70 -8.04
CA ILE A 34 9.02 -0.18 -6.99
C ILE A 34 7.85 -1.12 -6.84
N ILE A 35 7.65 -1.67 -5.66
CA ILE A 35 6.44 -2.40 -5.30
C ILE A 35 5.47 -1.40 -4.68
N CYS A 36 4.29 -1.28 -5.29
CA CYS A 36 3.18 -0.45 -4.84
C CYS A 36 2.09 -1.35 -4.26
N GLN A 37 1.94 -1.38 -2.94
CA GLN A 37 0.93 -2.19 -2.29
C GLN A 37 -0.31 -1.37 -1.98
N HIS A 38 -1.46 -1.88 -2.40
CA HIS A 38 -2.75 -1.26 -2.13
C HIS A 38 -3.15 -1.33 -0.65
N ALA A 39 -3.99 -0.40 -0.23
CA ALA A 39 -4.58 -0.34 1.11
C ALA A 39 -5.55 -1.51 1.38
N GLY A 40 -5.94 -1.70 2.63
CA GLY A 40 -6.93 -2.69 3.01
C GLY A 40 -8.27 -2.49 2.29
N GLY A 41 -8.78 -3.57 1.69
CA GLY A 41 -10.01 -3.54 0.91
C GLY A 41 -9.91 -2.78 -0.41
N SER A 42 -8.72 -2.62 -0.96
CA SER A 42 -8.44 -2.00 -2.25
C SER A 42 -7.84 -3.02 -3.25
N GLN A 43 -7.19 -2.58 -4.30
CA GLN A 43 -6.61 -3.40 -5.37
C GLN A 43 -5.63 -2.59 -6.24
N THR A 44 -5.04 -3.23 -7.26
CA THR A 44 -4.04 -2.61 -8.17
C THR A 44 -4.47 -1.26 -8.76
N LEU A 45 -5.77 -1.02 -8.99
CA LEU A 45 -6.28 0.26 -9.51
C LEU A 45 -5.95 1.47 -8.61
N GLU A 46 -5.64 1.26 -7.35
CA GLU A 46 -5.17 2.33 -6.46
C GLU A 46 -3.91 3.00 -7.01
N TRP A 47 -3.02 2.23 -7.62
CA TRP A 47 -1.75 2.70 -8.15
C TRP A 47 -1.72 2.93 -9.67
N ARG A 48 -2.89 2.88 -10.35
CA ARG A 48 -3.01 3.03 -11.82
C ARG A 48 -2.36 4.29 -12.39
N PHE A 49 -2.39 5.38 -11.63
CA PHE A 49 -1.78 6.64 -12.10
C PHE A 49 -0.26 6.61 -12.04
N MET A 50 0.32 5.91 -11.05
CA MET A 50 1.77 5.73 -10.96
C MET A 50 2.26 4.78 -12.07
N LEU A 51 1.53 3.70 -12.34
CA LEU A 51 1.79 2.75 -13.42
C LEU A 51 1.69 3.40 -14.81
N ASN A 52 0.98 4.52 -14.94
CA ASN A 52 0.73 5.20 -16.21
C ASN A 52 1.42 6.56 -16.34
N ASP A 53 2.21 6.98 -15.35
CA ASP A 53 2.93 8.25 -15.38
C ASP A 53 4.23 8.13 -16.18
N PRO A 54 4.38 8.86 -17.32
CA PRO A 54 5.51 8.69 -18.23
C PRO A 54 6.85 9.08 -17.60
N GLU A 55 6.87 9.99 -16.64
CA GLU A 55 8.12 10.37 -15.96
C GLU A 55 8.57 9.26 -14.99
N ILE A 56 7.63 8.71 -14.21
CA ILE A 56 7.92 7.63 -13.26
C ILE A 56 8.39 6.38 -14.01
N ILE A 57 7.62 5.92 -14.99
CA ILE A 57 7.93 4.68 -15.71
C ILE A 57 9.15 4.78 -16.63
N SER A 58 9.62 5.99 -16.92
CA SER A 58 10.89 6.17 -17.64
C SER A 58 12.12 5.82 -16.80
N LYS A 59 12.02 5.89 -15.46
CA LYS A 59 13.12 5.69 -14.50
C LYS A 59 12.95 4.41 -13.66
N TYR A 60 11.70 3.99 -13.44
CA TYR A 60 11.34 2.93 -12.50
C TYR A 60 10.52 1.83 -13.17
N ARG A 61 10.73 0.58 -12.72
CA ARG A 61 9.81 -0.52 -12.97
C ARG A 61 8.78 -0.55 -11.84
N VAL A 62 7.59 -0.09 -12.12
CA VAL A 62 6.49 -0.01 -11.13
C VAL A 62 5.68 -1.30 -11.19
N ILE A 63 5.47 -1.92 -10.04
CA ILE A 63 4.72 -3.16 -9.88
C ILE A 63 3.63 -2.93 -8.82
N SER A 64 2.40 -3.35 -9.11
CA SER A 64 1.32 -3.42 -8.13
C SER A 64 0.63 -4.77 -8.24
N ALA A 65 0.44 -5.47 -7.12
CA ALA A 65 -0.21 -6.78 -7.09
C ALA A 65 -1.49 -6.72 -6.25
N ASP A 66 -2.52 -7.44 -6.71
CA ASP A 66 -3.68 -7.73 -5.88
C ASP A 66 -3.31 -8.80 -4.85
N LEU A 67 -3.55 -8.54 -3.57
CA LEU A 67 -3.44 -9.56 -2.53
C LEU A 67 -4.40 -10.73 -2.81
N PRO A 68 -4.19 -11.93 -2.26
CA PRO A 68 -5.21 -12.98 -2.32
C PRO A 68 -6.58 -12.47 -1.87
N TYR A 69 -7.65 -12.92 -2.50
CA TYR A 69 -9.05 -12.47 -2.29
C TYR A 69 -9.38 -11.07 -2.82
N HIS A 70 -8.40 -10.33 -3.38
CA HIS A 70 -8.61 -8.98 -3.90
C HIS A 70 -8.65 -8.95 -5.43
N GLY A 71 -9.38 -7.98 -5.96
CA GLY A 71 -9.38 -7.67 -7.39
C GLY A 71 -9.52 -8.89 -8.29
N LYS A 72 -8.47 -9.19 -9.04
CA LYS A 72 -8.38 -10.36 -9.93
C LYS A 72 -7.62 -11.54 -9.34
N SER A 73 -7.06 -11.41 -8.12
CA SER A 73 -6.46 -12.52 -7.37
C SER A 73 -7.56 -13.30 -6.66
N LEU A 74 -7.57 -14.62 -6.87
CA LEU A 74 -8.57 -15.49 -6.26
C LEU A 74 -8.13 -15.98 -4.87
N PRO A 75 -9.06 -16.48 -4.05
CA PRO A 75 -8.72 -17.34 -2.93
C PRO A 75 -7.93 -18.58 -3.37
N PRO A 76 -7.18 -19.24 -2.48
CA PRO A 76 -6.40 -20.44 -2.84
C PRO A 76 -7.31 -21.59 -3.25
N GLU A 77 -7.04 -22.20 -4.42
CA GLU A 77 -7.86 -23.28 -4.95
C GLU A 77 -7.72 -24.59 -4.16
N SER A 78 -6.59 -24.74 -3.44
CA SER A 78 -6.30 -25.92 -2.61
C SER A 78 -7.04 -25.96 -1.28
N GLU A 79 -7.67 -24.85 -0.89
CA GLU A 79 -8.27 -24.69 0.43
C GLU A 79 -9.80 -24.55 0.37
N GLU A 80 -10.49 -25.05 1.39
CA GLU A 80 -11.91 -24.77 1.58
C GLU A 80 -12.10 -23.39 2.21
N TRP A 81 -11.60 -22.35 1.52
CA TRP A 81 -11.54 -20.96 2.00
C TRP A 81 -12.92 -20.40 2.42
N TRP A 82 -14.02 -20.90 1.86
CA TRP A 82 -15.39 -20.49 2.21
C TRP A 82 -15.84 -21.00 3.59
N LYS A 83 -15.08 -21.89 4.22
CA LYS A 83 -15.29 -22.37 5.59
C LYS A 83 -14.44 -21.60 6.60
N GLN A 84 -13.60 -20.68 6.17
CA GLN A 84 -12.64 -19.93 6.99
C GLN A 84 -12.94 -18.44 6.93
N GLU A 85 -12.70 -17.76 8.03
CA GLU A 85 -12.70 -16.28 8.04
C GLU A 85 -11.37 -15.79 7.44
N TYR A 86 -11.45 -14.98 6.39
CA TYR A 86 -10.26 -14.33 5.84
C TYR A 86 -9.67 -13.35 6.86
N LYS A 87 -8.37 -13.49 7.14
CA LYS A 87 -7.58 -12.59 7.99
C LYS A 87 -6.20 -12.39 7.41
N LEU A 88 -5.84 -11.14 7.19
CA LEU A 88 -4.47 -10.80 6.84
C LEU A 88 -3.63 -10.72 8.12
N THR A 89 -2.60 -11.56 8.21
CA THR A 89 -1.63 -11.52 9.31
C THR A 89 -0.38 -10.75 8.91
N LYS A 90 0.35 -10.22 9.89
CA LYS A 90 1.61 -9.54 9.63
C LYS A 90 2.63 -10.44 8.93
N SER A 91 2.79 -11.67 9.41
CA SER A 91 3.71 -12.63 8.80
C SER A 91 3.35 -12.95 7.35
N PHE A 92 2.06 -13.19 7.07
CA PHE A 92 1.62 -13.42 5.70
C PHE A 92 1.92 -12.23 4.80
N PHE A 93 1.64 -11.01 5.28
CA PHE A 93 1.82 -9.79 4.50
C PHE A 93 3.31 -9.56 4.16
N ILE A 94 4.22 -9.79 5.13
CA ILE A 94 5.67 -9.74 4.91
C ILE A 94 6.11 -10.82 3.92
N ASP A 95 5.74 -12.08 4.14
CA ASP A 95 6.13 -13.19 3.30
C ASP A 95 5.63 -13.02 1.87
N PHE A 96 4.42 -12.48 1.67
CA PHE A 96 3.89 -12.16 0.35
C PHE A 96 4.79 -11.19 -0.42
N GLN A 97 5.28 -10.11 0.22
CA GLN A 97 6.16 -9.14 -0.44
C GLN A 97 7.51 -9.77 -0.82
N LEU A 98 8.05 -10.62 0.03
CA LEU A 98 9.30 -11.33 -0.24
C LEU A 98 9.16 -12.32 -1.39
N GLU A 99 8.08 -13.12 -1.39
CA GLU A 99 7.82 -14.08 -2.46
C GLU A 99 7.55 -13.39 -3.80
N LEU A 100 6.78 -12.29 -3.80
CA LEU A 100 6.57 -11.47 -4.99
C LEU A 100 7.90 -10.91 -5.53
N SER A 101 8.74 -10.36 -4.65
CA SER A 101 10.05 -9.84 -5.03
C SER A 101 10.93 -10.92 -5.65
N ARG A 102 10.98 -12.10 -5.02
CA ARG A 102 11.77 -13.23 -5.49
C ARG A 102 11.28 -13.75 -6.83
N ALA A 103 9.98 -13.95 -6.99
CA ALA A 103 9.37 -14.50 -8.20
C ALA A 103 9.51 -13.56 -9.41
N LEU A 104 9.55 -12.25 -9.19
CA LEU A 104 9.73 -11.24 -10.23
C LEU A 104 11.21 -10.82 -10.43
N GLY A 105 12.15 -11.42 -9.68
CA GLY A 105 13.57 -11.11 -9.74
C GLY A 105 13.89 -9.67 -9.37
N LEU A 106 13.22 -9.13 -8.34
CA LEU A 106 13.44 -7.75 -7.90
C LEU A 106 14.58 -7.69 -6.90
N GLU A 107 15.61 -6.94 -7.23
CA GLU A 107 16.75 -6.73 -6.36
C GLU A 107 16.52 -5.49 -5.49
N ARG A 108 16.32 -5.71 -4.20
CA ARG A 108 16.05 -4.67 -3.20
C ARG A 108 15.10 -3.58 -3.73
N PRO A 109 13.82 -3.90 -4.00
CA PRO A 109 12.88 -2.91 -4.51
C PRO A 109 12.66 -1.78 -3.50
N ILE A 110 12.20 -0.62 -4.00
CA ILE A 110 11.54 0.37 -3.16
C ILE A 110 10.15 -0.17 -2.86
N TYR A 111 9.74 -0.15 -1.60
CA TYR A 111 8.36 -0.46 -1.22
C TYR A 111 7.59 0.83 -0.97
N ILE A 112 6.40 0.96 -1.50
CA ILE A 112 5.45 2.02 -1.15
C ILE A 112 4.09 1.43 -0.85
N GLY A 113 3.51 1.82 0.28
CA GLY A 113 2.18 1.40 0.68
C GLY A 113 1.40 2.51 1.36
N GLN A 114 0.07 2.41 1.29
CA GLN A 114 -0.86 3.37 1.88
C GLN A 114 -1.73 2.69 2.94
N ASN A 115 -2.05 3.39 4.03
CA ASN A 115 -2.87 2.87 5.14
C ASN A 115 -2.27 1.58 5.72
N SER A 116 -2.98 0.44 5.72
CA SER A 116 -2.45 -0.85 6.19
C SER A 116 -1.16 -1.25 5.51
N ALA A 117 -1.03 -1.01 4.22
CA ALA A 117 0.22 -1.20 3.48
C ALA A 117 1.28 -0.16 3.85
N GLY A 118 0.88 1.03 4.27
CA GLY A 118 1.78 2.05 4.84
C GLY A 118 2.37 1.60 6.19
N PHE A 119 1.59 0.92 7.01
CA PHE A 119 2.08 0.30 8.24
C PHE A 119 3.08 -0.81 7.96
N LEU A 120 2.81 -1.63 6.95
CA LEU A 120 3.74 -2.67 6.51
C LEU A 120 5.10 -2.12 6.09
N ALA A 121 5.17 -0.92 5.54
CA ALA A 121 6.43 -0.27 5.22
C ALA A 121 7.38 -0.26 6.44
N LEU A 122 6.86 0.05 7.61
CA LEU A 122 7.65 0.07 8.85
C LEU A 122 7.98 -1.34 9.36
N ASP A 123 7.06 -2.29 9.26
CA ASP A 123 7.34 -3.69 9.63
C ASP A 123 8.40 -4.30 8.70
N LEU A 124 8.40 -3.98 7.41
CA LEU A 124 9.44 -4.41 6.46
C LEU A 124 10.80 -3.79 6.80
N ALA A 125 10.85 -2.50 7.12
CA ALA A 125 12.09 -1.85 7.55
C ALA A 125 12.65 -2.42 8.85
N LEU A 126 11.78 -2.86 9.77
CA LEU A 126 12.16 -3.47 11.04
C LEU A 126 12.65 -4.91 10.84
N GLU A 127 11.88 -5.74 10.13
CA GLU A 127 12.07 -7.19 10.10
C GLU A 127 12.90 -7.67 8.90
N LYS A 128 12.89 -6.92 7.78
CA LYS A 128 13.49 -7.29 6.50
C LYS A 128 14.30 -6.14 5.86
N PRO A 129 15.15 -5.44 6.62
CA PRO A 129 15.83 -4.25 6.10
C PRO A 129 16.80 -4.52 4.93
N ASP A 130 17.28 -5.75 4.76
CA ASP A 130 18.19 -6.09 3.66
C ASP A 130 17.46 -6.41 2.35
N ASP A 131 16.16 -6.71 2.42
CA ASP A 131 15.37 -7.08 1.27
C ASP A 131 14.84 -5.84 0.49
N PHE A 132 14.83 -4.67 1.12
CA PHE A 132 14.36 -3.41 0.53
C PHE A 132 15.44 -2.33 0.62
N ARG A 133 15.57 -1.49 -0.41
CA ARG A 133 16.48 -0.33 -0.36
C ARG A 133 15.88 0.84 0.41
N ALA A 134 14.58 1.00 0.30
CA ALA A 134 13.81 2.02 1.02
C ALA A 134 12.36 1.59 1.14
N VAL A 135 11.69 2.10 2.16
CA VAL A 135 10.25 1.99 2.34
C VAL A 135 9.61 3.37 2.43
N ILE A 136 8.44 3.52 1.82
CA ILE A 136 7.65 4.75 1.82
C ILE A 136 6.29 4.42 2.43
N GLY A 137 6.08 4.83 3.67
CA GLY A 137 4.81 4.66 4.38
C GLY A 137 3.91 5.89 4.18
N VAL A 138 2.76 5.70 3.53
CA VAL A 138 1.78 6.77 3.31
C VAL A 138 0.64 6.58 4.31
N ASN A 139 0.37 7.63 5.10
CA ASN A 139 -0.69 7.64 6.12
C ASN A 139 -0.54 6.48 7.12
N THR A 140 0.63 6.41 7.74
CA THR A 140 1.01 5.37 8.69
C THR A 140 1.07 5.90 10.12
N ALA A 141 1.06 5.01 11.10
CA ALA A 141 1.21 5.31 12.51
C ALA A 141 2.00 4.21 13.23
N ILE A 142 2.38 4.45 14.48
CA ILE A 142 3.09 3.46 15.34
C ILE A 142 2.25 2.21 15.60
N LYS A 143 0.92 2.37 15.63
CA LYS A 143 -0.08 1.28 15.77
C LYS A 143 -1.45 1.75 15.30
N GLY A 144 -2.32 0.80 14.94
CA GLY A 144 -3.71 1.08 14.65
C GLY A 144 -4.49 1.60 15.87
N GLY A 145 -5.41 2.53 15.62
CA GLY A 145 -6.29 3.04 16.68
C GLY A 145 -7.30 2.00 17.17
N PRO A 146 -8.03 2.28 18.27
CA PRO A 146 -9.06 1.39 18.75
C PRO A 146 -10.21 1.30 17.73
N ALA A 147 -10.47 0.11 17.21
CA ALA A 147 -11.62 -0.13 16.35
C ALA A 147 -12.22 -1.51 16.57
N THR A 148 -13.54 -1.56 16.43
CA THR A 148 -14.28 -2.81 16.29
C THR A 148 -14.28 -3.19 14.83
N LEU A 149 -13.67 -4.35 14.49
CA LEU A 149 -13.59 -4.84 13.11
C LEU A 149 -14.97 -5.14 12.51
N GLU A 150 -15.94 -5.44 13.37
CA GLU A 150 -17.32 -5.78 12.99
C GLU A 150 -18.02 -4.67 12.20
N LYS A 151 -17.65 -3.41 12.40
CA LYS A 151 -18.22 -2.29 11.63
C LYS A 151 -17.82 -2.28 10.15
N TYR A 152 -16.75 -2.99 9.78
CA TYR A 152 -16.25 -3.05 8.40
C TYR A 152 -16.86 -4.17 7.56
N TYR A 153 -17.65 -5.03 8.17
CA TYR A 153 -18.41 -6.05 7.46
C TYR A 153 -19.72 -6.37 8.19
N HIS A 154 -20.78 -6.34 7.43
CA HIS A 154 -22.10 -6.80 7.90
C HIS A 154 -22.77 -7.57 6.76
N PRO A 155 -23.31 -8.79 7.03
CA PRO A 155 -23.82 -9.66 5.97
C PRO A 155 -25.04 -9.08 5.22
N TYR A 156 -25.74 -8.12 5.82
CA TYR A 156 -26.95 -7.51 5.25
C TYR A 156 -26.78 -6.06 4.79
N ILE A 157 -25.58 -5.49 4.91
CA ILE A 157 -25.29 -4.12 4.44
C ILE A 157 -24.40 -4.22 3.20
N GLY A 158 -24.87 -3.71 2.08
CA GLY A 158 -24.16 -3.72 0.83
C GLY A 158 -22.97 -2.75 0.77
N ASN A 159 -22.31 -2.72 -0.39
CA ASN A 159 -21.10 -1.92 -0.62
C ASN A 159 -21.33 -0.41 -0.68
N ASP A 160 -22.57 0.08 -0.64
CA ASP A 160 -22.86 1.53 -0.63
C ASP A 160 -22.23 2.25 0.56
N TYR A 161 -22.10 1.57 1.70
CA TYR A 161 -21.39 2.10 2.85
C TYR A 161 -19.90 2.37 2.52
N LYS A 162 -19.23 1.44 1.85
CA LYS A 162 -17.82 1.62 1.41
C LYS A 162 -17.67 2.82 0.48
N ARG A 163 -18.63 3.02 -0.44
CA ARG A 163 -18.64 4.15 -1.35
C ARG A 163 -18.71 5.48 -0.60
N ALA A 164 -19.62 5.61 0.35
CA ALA A 164 -19.74 6.81 1.16
C ALA A 164 -18.50 7.08 2.01
N THR A 165 -17.95 6.03 2.63
CA THR A 165 -16.75 6.10 3.46
C THR A 165 -15.52 6.52 2.65
N SER A 166 -15.31 5.94 1.46
CA SER A 166 -14.20 6.29 0.57
C SER A 166 -14.23 7.77 0.18
N LEU A 167 -15.40 8.33 -0.14
CA LEU A 167 -15.55 9.78 -0.40
C LEU A 167 -15.16 10.65 0.81
N TYR A 168 -15.45 10.19 2.01
CA TYR A 168 -15.07 10.88 3.24
C TYR A 168 -13.54 10.92 3.45
N PHE A 169 -12.84 9.88 3.01
CA PHE A 169 -11.39 9.78 3.13
C PHE A 169 -10.61 10.61 2.10
N CYS A 170 -11.24 11.12 1.06
CA CYS A 170 -10.59 12.01 0.10
C CYS A 170 -10.63 13.48 0.58
N ALA A 171 -9.58 14.26 0.28
CA ALA A 171 -9.57 15.69 0.55
C ALA A 171 -10.73 16.40 -0.16
N PRO A 172 -11.41 17.35 0.50
CA PRO A 172 -12.59 18.01 -0.06
C PRO A 172 -12.27 18.81 -1.34
N PHE A 173 -11.01 19.22 -1.52
CA PHE A 173 -10.53 20.00 -2.66
C PHE A 173 -9.94 19.14 -3.79
N SER A 174 -9.81 17.85 -3.60
CA SER A 174 -9.37 16.93 -4.66
C SER A 174 -10.40 16.88 -5.79
N PRO A 175 -9.98 16.73 -7.06
CA PRO A 175 -10.88 16.78 -8.21
C PRO A 175 -12.04 15.79 -8.09
N GLU A 176 -13.28 16.25 -8.22
CA GLU A 176 -14.51 15.47 -8.01
C GLU A 176 -14.50 14.15 -8.80
N LYS A 177 -14.07 14.20 -10.07
CA LYS A 177 -14.00 12.99 -10.91
C LYS A 177 -13.05 11.91 -10.35
N LEU A 178 -11.98 12.33 -9.69
CA LEU A 178 -10.99 11.40 -9.11
C LEU A 178 -11.50 10.82 -7.79
N ARG A 179 -12.10 11.66 -6.94
CA ARG A 179 -12.78 11.20 -5.71
C ARG A 179 -13.86 10.17 -6.01
N ARG A 180 -14.66 10.40 -7.06
CA ARG A 180 -15.70 9.46 -7.50
C ARG A 180 -15.11 8.17 -8.06
N ALA A 181 -14.02 8.26 -8.81
CA ALA A 181 -13.33 7.07 -9.34
C ALA A 181 -12.70 6.24 -8.23
N ASP A 182 -12.10 6.87 -7.22
CA ASP A 182 -11.56 6.19 -6.05
C ASP A 182 -12.67 5.48 -5.26
N SER A 183 -13.76 6.18 -5.00
CA SER A 183 -14.96 5.61 -4.37
C SER A 183 -15.51 4.40 -5.16
N TRP A 184 -15.47 4.43 -6.47
CA TRP A 184 -15.84 3.29 -7.31
C TRP A 184 -14.88 2.11 -7.13
N CYS A 185 -13.58 2.37 -7.12
CA CYS A 185 -12.56 1.33 -6.91
C CYS A 185 -12.73 0.60 -5.57
N ALA A 186 -13.08 1.33 -4.50
CA ALA A 186 -13.34 0.75 -3.18
C ALA A 186 -14.49 -0.26 -3.17
N MET A 187 -15.46 -0.14 -4.09
CA MET A 187 -16.58 -1.08 -4.20
C MET A 187 -16.24 -2.40 -4.92
N LEU A 188 -15.10 -2.47 -5.61
CA LEU A 188 -14.70 -3.65 -6.37
C LEU A 188 -14.06 -4.75 -5.50
N CYS A 189 -13.95 -4.52 -4.21
CA CYS A 189 -13.43 -5.50 -3.25
C CYS A 189 -14.57 -6.32 -2.64
N ALA A 190 -14.35 -7.62 -2.45
CA ALA A 190 -15.32 -8.50 -1.80
C ALA A 190 -15.66 -7.99 -0.38
N PRO A 191 -16.93 -8.01 0.04
CA PRO A 191 -17.35 -7.39 1.30
C PRO A 191 -16.56 -7.82 2.55
N PRO A 192 -16.24 -9.11 2.81
CA PRO A 192 -15.55 -9.51 4.03
C PRO A 192 -14.05 -9.16 4.05
N VAL A 193 -13.46 -8.86 2.89
CA VAL A 193 -12.01 -8.69 2.74
C VAL A 193 -11.49 -7.49 3.53
N THR A 194 -12.18 -6.35 3.50
CA THR A 194 -11.77 -5.17 4.27
C THR A 194 -11.63 -5.45 5.77
N LYS A 195 -12.57 -6.21 6.35
CA LYS A 195 -12.48 -6.62 7.76
C LYS A 195 -11.24 -7.49 8.00
N GLY A 196 -10.95 -8.42 7.10
CA GLY A 196 -9.81 -9.33 7.21
C GLY A 196 -8.47 -8.60 7.11
N ASP A 197 -8.34 -7.66 6.17
CA ASP A 197 -7.12 -6.83 6.03
C ASP A 197 -6.87 -5.97 7.27
N LEU A 198 -7.92 -5.38 7.80
CA LEU A 198 -7.82 -4.54 8.98
C LEU A 198 -7.54 -5.32 10.27
N ASN A 199 -7.56 -6.66 10.25
CA ASN A 199 -7.05 -7.46 11.35
C ASN A 199 -5.55 -7.16 11.59
N TYR A 200 -4.73 -7.15 10.52
CA TYR A 200 -3.34 -6.74 10.61
C TYR A 200 -3.22 -5.31 11.15
N TYR A 201 -3.93 -4.38 10.55
CA TYR A 201 -3.89 -2.95 10.88
C TYR A 201 -4.20 -2.65 12.37
N PHE A 202 -5.22 -3.28 12.94
CA PHE A 202 -5.69 -2.96 14.29
C PHE A 202 -5.20 -3.89 15.38
N LYS A 203 -4.73 -5.10 15.04
CA LYS A 203 -4.43 -6.12 16.06
C LYS A 203 -2.99 -6.61 16.04
N GLU A 204 -2.30 -6.52 14.92
CA GLU A 204 -0.98 -7.13 14.79
C GLU A 204 0.15 -6.11 14.59
N HIS A 205 -0.13 -4.97 13.96
CA HIS A 205 0.84 -3.90 13.84
C HIS A 205 0.92 -3.09 15.14
N ASP A 206 2.01 -3.22 15.87
CA ASP A 206 2.36 -2.38 17.03
C ASP A 206 3.88 -2.26 17.12
N LEU A 207 4.39 -1.07 16.87
CA LEU A 207 5.82 -0.75 16.95
C LEU A 207 6.18 -0.04 18.27
N THR A 208 5.29 -0.02 19.26
CA THR A 208 5.56 0.59 20.56
C THR A 208 6.80 -0.03 21.18
N GLY A 209 7.83 0.79 21.47
CA GLY A 209 9.12 0.34 22.01
C GLY A 209 9.99 -0.47 21.03
N GLN A 210 9.69 -0.42 19.72
CA GLN A 210 10.46 -1.11 18.70
C GLN A 210 11.03 -0.16 17.62
N THR A 211 10.56 1.06 17.56
CA THR A 211 10.95 2.08 16.56
C THR A 211 12.45 2.31 16.51
N GLU A 212 13.13 2.28 17.66
CA GLU A 212 14.59 2.44 17.76
C GLU A 212 15.40 1.30 17.12
N LYS A 213 14.77 0.14 16.87
CA LYS A 213 15.41 -1.01 16.22
C LYS A 213 15.43 -0.91 14.69
N ILE A 214 14.67 0.03 14.12
CA ILE A 214 14.64 0.24 12.68
C ILE A 214 15.96 0.89 12.25
N ASP A 215 16.74 0.15 11.47
CA ASP A 215 18.04 0.61 10.95
C ASP A 215 17.89 1.27 9.58
N THR A 216 17.73 2.58 9.56
CA THR A 216 17.55 3.36 8.34
C THR A 216 18.81 3.42 7.46
N LYS A 217 19.96 2.93 7.92
CA LYS A 217 21.14 2.78 7.07
C LYS A 217 21.07 1.54 6.18
N ARG A 218 20.30 0.53 6.60
CA ARG A 218 20.05 -0.70 5.82
C ARG A 218 18.85 -0.55 4.90
N CYS A 219 17.78 0.08 5.41
CA CYS A 219 16.56 0.36 4.64
C CYS A 219 16.07 1.77 4.99
N GLU A 220 16.11 2.68 4.03
CA GLU A 220 15.67 4.05 4.27
C GLU A 220 14.17 4.13 4.51
N VAL A 221 13.75 5.01 5.42
CA VAL A 221 12.36 5.17 5.82
C VAL A 221 11.87 6.58 5.49
N TYR A 222 10.83 6.64 4.67
CA TYR A 222 10.13 7.87 4.33
C TYR A 222 8.68 7.76 4.75
N LEU A 223 8.16 8.80 5.41
CA LEU A 223 6.80 8.88 5.91
C LEU A 223 6.09 10.08 5.26
N LEU A 224 4.91 9.83 4.70
CA LEU A 224 4.07 10.87 4.12
C LEU A 224 2.68 10.83 4.77
N THR A 225 2.16 12.00 5.16
CA THR A 225 0.80 12.08 5.72
C THR A 225 0.04 13.23 5.10
N GLY A 226 -1.19 12.95 4.67
CA GLY A 226 -2.10 13.92 4.10
C GLY A 226 -2.61 14.91 5.16
N GLU A 227 -2.69 16.19 4.79
CA GLU A 227 -3.17 17.27 5.68
C GLU A 227 -4.57 17.00 6.24
N TYR A 228 -5.41 16.34 5.46
CA TYR A 228 -6.81 16.05 5.80
C TYR A 228 -7.06 14.59 6.16
N ASP A 229 -6.02 13.80 6.45
CA ASP A 229 -6.20 12.40 6.82
C ASP A 229 -6.92 12.26 8.17
N PRO A 230 -8.09 11.61 8.21
CA PRO A 230 -8.83 11.43 9.45
C PRO A 230 -8.32 10.29 10.33
N THR A 231 -7.32 9.53 9.86
CA THR A 231 -6.82 8.32 10.55
C THR A 231 -5.40 8.46 11.08
N SER A 232 -4.59 9.29 10.46
CA SER A 232 -3.19 9.54 10.84
C SER A 232 -2.93 11.04 10.86
N SER A 233 -2.65 11.60 12.02
CA SER A 233 -2.33 13.03 12.12
C SER A 233 -0.90 13.33 11.68
N ILE A 234 -0.68 14.55 11.18
CA ILE A 234 0.67 15.05 10.88
C ILE A 234 1.54 15.03 12.14
N GLU A 235 0.99 15.43 13.27
CA GLU A 235 1.67 15.51 14.56
C GLU A 235 2.13 14.12 15.03
N ASP A 236 1.27 13.10 14.93
CA ASP A 236 1.62 11.73 15.31
C ASP A 236 2.70 11.16 14.39
N THR A 237 2.61 11.45 13.08
CA THR A 237 3.64 10.98 12.13
C THR A 237 4.98 11.70 12.33
N ILE A 238 4.99 12.99 12.70
CA ILE A 238 6.21 13.71 13.09
C ILE A 238 6.82 13.07 14.34
N ALA A 239 5.99 12.72 15.34
CA ALA A 239 6.47 12.05 16.55
C ALA A 239 7.11 10.69 16.20
N LEU A 240 6.43 9.89 15.38
CA LEU A 240 6.95 8.61 14.91
C LEU A 240 8.27 8.76 14.14
N ALA A 241 8.36 9.74 13.23
CA ALA A 241 9.58 10.00 12.48
C ALA A 241 10.77 10.38 13.38
N LYS A 242 10.52 11.05 14.50
CA LYS A 242 11.56 11.38 15.50
C LYS A 242 12.05 10.16 16.29
N GLU A 243 11.18 9.20 16.54
CA GLU A 243 11.54 7.95 17.20
C GLU A 243 12.39 7.04 16.32
N ILE A 244 12.16 7.05 15.00
CA ILE A 244 12.93 6.26 14.03
C ILE A 244 14.13 7.09 13.57
N LYS A 245 15.31 6.82 14.14
CA LYS A 245 16.52 7.59 13.83
C LYS A 245 16.87 7.54 12.35
N GLY A 246 16.79 8.70 11.68
CA GLY A 246 17.09 8.84 10.24
C GLY A 246 15.88 8.74 9.33
N ALA A 247 14.68 8.48 9.86
CA ALA A 247 13.47 8.57 9.07
C ALA A 247 13.18 10.01 8.62
N LYS A 248 12.59 10.14 7.44
CA LYS A 248 12.23 11.43 6.84
C LYS A 248 10.73 11.55 6.74
N PHE A 249 10.20 12.72 7.06
CA PHE A 249 8.77 12.99 7.03
C PHE A 249 8.43 14.13 6.08
N THR A 250 7.32 13.98 5.36
CA THR A 250 6.75 15.00 4.49
C THR A 250 5.24 15.11 4.71
N ALA A 251 4.77 16.29 5.13
CA ALA A 251 3.36 16.60 5.17
C ALA A 251 2.84 16.90 3.76
N MET A 252 1.81 16.20 3.31
CA MET A 252 1.20 16.39 1.99
C MET A 252 0.02 17.36 2.09
N LYS A 253 0.31 18.66 1.93
CA LYS A 253 -0.73 19.70 1.90
C LYS A 253 -1.70 19.47 0.75
N GLY A 254 -2.99 19.67 1.01
CA GLY A 254 -4.05 19.51 0.01
C GLY A 254 -4.44 18.04 -0.29
N LEU A 255 -3.81 17.07 0.38
CA LEU A 255 -4.16 15.65 0.28
C LEU A 255 -4.74 15.12 1.58
N SER A 256 -5.45 14.01 1.47
CA SER A 256 -6.05 13.30 2.59
C SER A 256 -5.56 11.84 2.62
N HIS A 257 -6.42 10.94 3.07
CA HIS A 257 -6.11 9.52 3.22
C HIS A 257 -5.86 8.79 1.91
N CYS A 258 -6.57 9.17 0.83
CA CYS A 258 -6.48 8.47 -0.45
C CYS A 258 -5.27 8.86 -1.32
N GLY A 259 -4.49 9.86 -0.93
CA GLY A 259 -3.21 10.26 -1.53
C GLY A 259 -3.14 10.17 -3.07
N MET A 260 -2.57 9.07 -3.59
CA MET A 260 -2.36 8.87 -5.02
C MET A 260 -3.67 8.87 -5.84
N PRO A 261 -4.72 8.11 -5.51
CA PRO A 261 -5.92 8.06 -6.35
C PRO A 261 -6.76 9.35 -6.32
N GLU A 262 -6.76 10.09 -5.22
CA GLU A 262 -7.58 11.31 -5.10
C GLU A 262 -7.02 12.51 -5.86
N ASN A 263 -5.69 12.65 -5.93
CA ASN A 263 -5.02 13.70 -6.70
C ASN A 263 -3.59 13.28 -7.09
N PRO A 264 -3.44 12.48 -8.15
CA PRO A 264 -2.16 11.89 -8.54
C PRO A 264 -1.09 12.94 -8.91
N GLN A 265 -1.49 14.07 -9.49
CA GLN A 265 -0.53 15.11 -9.85
C GLN A 265 0.04 15.80 -8.62
N LEU A 266 -0.79 16.10 -7.63
CA LEU A 266 -0.34 16.68 -6.39
C LEU A 266 0.50 15.68 -5.58
N PHE A 267 0.05 14.42 -5.47
CA PHE A 267 0.81 13.36 -4.80
C PHE A 267 2.21 13.18 -5.41
N LYS A 268 2.29 13.20 -6.73
CA LYS A 268 3.56 13.12 -7.46
C LYS A 268 4.55 14.19 -7.04
N THR A 269 4.11 15.41 -6.74
CA THR A 269 5.02 16.50 -6.31
C THR A 269 5.72 16.21 -4.99
N TYR A 270 5.09 15.39 -4.11
CA TYR A 270 5.69 14.93 -2.87
C TYR A 270 6.53 13.66 -3.06
N LEU A 271 6.12 12.77 -3.95
CA LEU A 271 6.79 11.49 -4.17
C LEU A 271 8.09 11.61 -4.97
N MET A 272 8.11 12.41 -6.04
CA MET A 272 9.27 12.49 -6.94
C MET A 272 10.57 12.91 -6.25
N PRO A 273 10.61 13.92 -5.36
CA PRO A 273 11.82 14.24 -4.62
C PRO A 273 12.38 13.10 -3.79
N ILE A 274 11.49 12.27 -3.21
CA ILE A 274 11.87 11.09 -2.43
C ILE A 274 12.50 10.03 -3.35
N LEU A 275 11.84 9.72 -4.45
CA LEU A 275 12.36 8.74 -5.42
C LEU A 275 13.71 9.16 -6.02
N ASP A 276 13.88 10.44 -6.34
CA ASP A 276 15.14 10.98 -6.84
C ASP A 276 16.24 10.93 -5.77
N GLU A 277 15.92 11.12 -4.50
CA GLU A 277 16.86 10.99 -3.39
C GLU A 277 17.28 9.52 -3.21
N ILE A 278 16.33 8.59 -3.14
CA ILE A 278 16.62 7.14 -3.05
C ILE A 278 17.51 6.69 -4.20
N THR A 279 17.23 7.17 -5.41
CA THR A 279 18.04 6.84 -6.60
C THR A 279 19.48 7.35 -6.51
N LYS A 280 19.71 8.52 -5.90
CA LYS A 280 21.06 9.08 -5.68
C LYS A 280 21.84 8.29 -4.63
N LEU A 281 21.15 7.80 -3.60
CA LEU A 281 21.77 7.03 -2.51
C LEU A 281 22.06 5.58 -2.95
N HIS A 282 21.26 5.04 -3.86
CA HIS A 282 21.40 3.69 -4.40
C HIS A 282 21.49 3.72 -5.94
N PRO A 283 22.61 4.21 -6.51
CA PRO A 283 22.79 4.18 -7.95
C PRO A 283 22.78 2.73 -8.47
N LYS A 284 22.37 2.57 -9.75
CA LYS A 284 22.31 1.26 -10.44
C LYS A 284 23.66 0.60 -10.51
#